data_144761ac22570ab2f18efe8b85bf2385
#
_entry.id   144761ac22570ab2f18efe8b85bf2385
#
_cell.length_a   1.000
_cell.length_b   1.000
_cell.length_c   1.000
_cell.angle_alpha   90.00
_cell.angle_beta   90.00
_cell.angle_gamma   90.00
#
_symmetry.space_group_name_H-M   'P 1'
#
loop_
_entity.id
_entity.type
_entity.pdbx_description
1 polymer ?
#
loop_
_entity_poly.entity_id
_entity_poly.type
_entity_poly.pdbx_seq_one_letter_code
_entity_poly.pdbx_strand_id
1 'polypeptide(L)'
;MPRNISFKAVGPIGETEINALPVKEVGPAVGYYTQCLGFTLVSRDRTTAVLRRDDVQIGLAVNGQDPEQASCWFSVGDVDALWREYEAKGIGPGIVDEQQYDGKPYRVFFAKEPYGVCFCFTQL
;
A
#
# COMPACT_ATOMS: atom_id res chain seq x y z
N MET A 1 2.41 -25.52 2.88
CA MET A 1 3.13 -24.45 3.59
C MET A 1 2.43 -23.14 3.36
N PRO A 2 2.08 -22.42 4.40
CA PRO A 2 1.54 -21.08 4.22
C PRO A 2 2.60 -20.18 3.58
N ARG A 3 2.16 -19.33 2.69
CA ARG A 3 3.05 -18.37 2.05
C ARG A 3 3.26 -17.18 2.98
N ASN A 4 4.46 -16.66 2.98
CA ASN A 4 4.82 -15.53 3.81
C ASN A 4 4.64 -14.23 3.02
N ILE A 5 3.51 -13.57 3.22
CA ILE A 5 3.21 -12.31 2.56
C ILE A 5 3.97 -11.15 3.19
N SER A 6 4.46 -11.28 4.40
CA SER A 6 5.07 -10.23 5.23
C SER A 6 5.47 -8.97 4.50
N PHE A 7 4.93 -7.83 4.91
CA PHE A 7 5.37 -6.50 4.48
C PHE A 7 6.66 -6.18 5.20
N LYS A 8 7.72 -5.94 4.45
CA LYS A 8 9.08 -5.79 4.99
C LYS A 8 9.57 -4.36 5.02
N ALA A 9 9.20 -3.57 4.01
CA ALA A 9 9.67 -2.19 3.89
C ALA A 9 8.67 -1.38 3.10
N VAL A 10 8.71 -0.06 3.28
CA VAL A 10 7.89 0.91 2.56
C VAL A 10 8.75 2.12 2.26
N GLY A 11 8.54 2.73 1.12
CA GLY A 11 9.23 3.97 0.77
C GLY A 11 8.41 4.81 -0.19
N PRO A 12 8.72 6.11 -0.28
CA PRO A 12 8.01 7.01 -1.18
C PRO A 12 8.44 6.81 -2.63
N ILE A 13 7.53 7.11 -3.54
CA ILE A 13 7.84 7.29 -4.95
C ILE A 13 7.64 8.78 -5.22
N GLY A 14 8.69 9.42 -5.77
CA GLY A 14 8.67 10.87 -5.96
C GLY A 14 8.68 11.61 -4.64
N GLU A 15 7.85 12.64 -4.53
CA GLU A 15 7.80 13.51 -3.36
C GLU A 15 6.72 13.11 -2.35
N THR A 16 6.17 11.91 -2.46
CA THR A 16 5.13 11.43 -1.57
C THR A 16 5.66 11.28 -0.15
N GLU A 17 4.87 11.74 0.84
CA GLU A 17 5.18 11.53 2.26
C GLU A 17 4.40 10.31 2.76
N ILE A 18 5.10 9.21 3.04
CA ILE A 18 4.44 7.96 3.45
C ILE A 18 3.78 8.04 4.82
N ASN A 19 4.16 9.01 5.64
CA ASN A 19 3.55 9.22 6.95
C ASN A 19 2.36 10.16 6.89
N ALA A 20 2.01 10.65 5.71
CA ALA A 20 0.89 11.58 5.50
C ALA A 20 0.30 11.40 4.10
N LEU A 21 -0.07 10.16 3.77
CA LEU A 21 -0.70 9.87 2.49
C LEU A 21 -2.04 10.62 2.41
N PRO A 22 -2.29 11.36 1.33
CA PRO A 22 -3.47 12.22 1.27
C PRO A 22 -4.75 11.40 1.16
N VAL A 23 -5.74 11.75 1.96
CA VAL A 23 -7.09 11.20 1.91
C VAL A 23 -8.10 12.34 2.05
N LYS A 24 -9.33 12.12 1.61
CA LYS A 24 -10.38 13.12 1.74
C LYS A 24 -11.07 13.04 3.09
N GLU A 25 -11.24 11.83 3.62
CA GLU A 25 -11.85 11.59 4.92
C GLU A 25 -11.15 10.42 5.59
N VAL A 26 -10.82 10.57 6.88
CA VAL A 26 -10.08 9.56 7.62
C VAL A 26 -10.91 8.30 7.85
N GLY A 27 -12.19 8.44 8.23
CA GLY A 27 -13.05 7.29 8.56
C GLY A 27 -13.16 6.28 7.44
N PRO A 28 -13.67 6.66 6.26
CA PRO A 28 -13.75 5.73 5.13
C PRO A 28 -12.39 5.20 4.68
N ALA A 29 -11.35 6.02 4.73
CA ALA A 29 -10.00 5.59 4.36
C ALA A 29 -9.49 4.50 5.30
N VAL A 30 -9.62 4.69 6.61
CA VAL A 30 -9.23 3.67 7.59
C VAL A 30 -9.97 2.37 7.33
N GLY A 31 -11.29 2.45 7.03
CA GLY A 31 -12.07 1.26 6.70
C GLY A 31 -11.49 0.50 5.52
N TYR A 32 -11.14 1.19 4.45
CA TYR A 32 -10.57 0.55 3.27
C TYR A 32 -9.19 -0.05 3.57
N TYR A 33 -8.30 0.72 4.20
CA TYR A 33 -6.95 0.25 4.48
C TYR A 33 -6.94 -0.95 5.44
N THR A 34 -7.89 -1.02 6.39
CA THR A 34 -7.94 -2.14 7.33
C THR A 34 -8.65 -3.36 6.74
N GLN A 35 -9.79 -3.15 6.09
CA GLN A 35 -10.61 -4.27 5.60
C GLN A 35 -10.12 -4.83 4.27
N CYS A 36 -9.61 -3.97 3.40
CA CYS A 36 -9.20 -4.39 2.06
C CYS A 36 -7.69 -4.56 1.94
N LEU A 37 -6.90 -3.61 2.45
CA LEU A 37 -5.45 -3.68 2.31
C LEU A 37 -4.75 -4.45 3.42
N GLY A 38 -5.49 -4.80 4.48
CA GLY A 38 -4.96 -5.68 5.53
C GLY A 38 -4.12 -4.99 6.59
N PHE A 39 -4.20 -3.66 6.69
CA PHE A 39 -3.50 -2.92 7.73
C PHE A 39 -4.26 -2.94 9.05
N THR A 40 -3.55 -2.69 10.13
CA THR A 40 -4.13 -2.53 11.47
C THR A 40 -4.03 -1.07 11.87
N LEU A 41 -5.12 -0.52 12.41
CA LEU A 41 -5.13 0.85 12.91
C LEU A 41 -4.32 0.94 14.21
N VAL A 42 -3.31 1.81 14.22
CA VAL A 42 -2.50 2.08 15.42
C VAL A 42 -3.09 3.23 16.21
N SER A 43 -3.40 4.33 15.54
CA SER A 43 -3.99 5.51 16.16
C SER A 43 -4.67 6.38 15.11
N ARG A 44 -5.60 7.22 15.55
CA ARG A 44 -6.23 8.18 14.64
C ARG A 44 -6.78 9.37 15.40
N ASP A 45 -6.91 10.49 14.67
CA ASP A 45 -7.70 11.62 15.10
C ASP A 45 -8.61 12.07 13.94
N ARG A 46 -9.09 13.32 13.97
CA ARG A 46 -10.02 13.79 12.94
C ARG A 46 -9.42 13.87 11.55
N THR A 47 -8.12 14.14 11.46
CA THR A 47 -7.47 14.45 10.19
C THR A 47 -6.32 13.54 9.85
N THR A 48 -5.92 12.66 10.77
CA THR A 48 -4.80 11.74 10.55
C THR A 48 -5.09 10.35 11.08
N ALA A 49 -4.36 9.37 10.55
CA ALA A 49 -4.37 8.01 11.07
C ALA A 49 -3.00 7.38 10.86
N VAL A 50 -2.64 6.46 11.74
CA VAL A 50 -1.43 5.66 11.63
C VAL A 50 -1.84 4.21 11.50
N LEU A 51 -1.31 3.54 10.49
CA LEU A 51 -1.65 2.17 10.16
C LEU A 51 -0.38 1.34 10.04
N ARG A 52 -0.50 0.06 10.37
CA ARG A 52 0.63 -0.85 10.36
C ARG A 52 0.25 -2.19 9.73
N ARG A 53 1.16 -2.78 8.97
CA ARG A 53 1.07 -4.17 8.54
C ARG A 53 2.47 -4.77 8.60
N ASP A 54 2.64 -5.82 9.43
CA ASP A 54 3.93 -6.47 9.69
C ASP A 54 4.99 -5.43 10.10
N ASP A 55 6.06 -5.27 9.34
CA ASP A 55 7.16 -4.37 9.69
C ASP A 55 7.01 -2.97 9.10
N VAL A 56 5.89 -2.67 8.41
CA VAL A 56 5.71 -1.36 7.78
C VAL A 56 4.64 -0.55 8.48
N GLN A 57 4.86 0.76 8.52
CA GLN A 57 3.93 1.72 9.08
C GLN A 57 3.76 2.87 8.10
N ILE A 58 2.52 3.28 7.90
CA ILE A 58 2.17 4.43 7.05
C ILE A 58 1.24 5.35 7.81
N GLY A 59 1.12 6.58 7.33
CA GLY A 59 0.16 7.53 7.85
C GLY A 59 -0.79 8.02 6.79
N LEU A 60 -1.99 8.38 7.19
CA LEU A 60 -2.98 9.02 6.34
C LEU A 60 -3.23 10.42 6.88
N ALA A 61 -3.49 11.38 6.00
CA ALA A 61 -3.76 12.75 6.41
C ALA A 61 -4.74 13.45 5.47
N VAL A 62 -5.66 14.18 6.05
CA VAL A 62 -6.49 15.14 5.28
C VAL A 62 -5.65 16.41 5.18
N ASN A 63 -4.85 16.53 4.13
CA ASN A 63 -3.84 17.58 4.02
C ASN A 63 -4.03 18.46 2.76
N GLY A 64 -5.13 18.27 2.03
CA GLY A 64 -5.41 19.07 0.84
C GLY A 64 -4.60 18.69 -0.39
N GLN A 65 -3.70 17.71 -0.28
CA GLN A 65 -2.93 17.25 -1.43
C GLN A 65 -3.77 16.31 -2.30
N ASP A 66 -3.39 16.18 -3.56
CA ASP A 66 -4.10 15.34 -4.52
C ASP A 66 -3.65 13.89 -4.36
N PRO A 67 -4.55 12.98 -3.94
CA PRO A 67 -4.18 11.56 -3.81
C PRO A 67 -3.65 10.94 -5.12
N GLU A 68 -4.12 11.39 -6.27
CA GLU A 68 -3.69 10.86 -7.56
C GLU A 68 -2.22 11.20 -7.88
N GLN A 69 -1.63 12.15 -7.16
CA GLN A 69 -0.22 12.49 -7.29
C GLN A 69 0.65 11.73 -6.30
N ALA A 70 0.05 10.96 -5.39
CA ALA A 70 0.78 10.24 -4.35
C ALA A 70 1.00 8.78 -4.75
N SER A 71 2.18 8.27 -4.47
CA SER A 71 2.50 6.87 -4.70
C SER A 71 3.62 6.41 -3.76
N CYS A 72 3.62 5.13 -3.44
CA CYS A 72 4.68 4.53 -2.65
C CYS A 72 4.84 3.06 -3.02
N TRP A 73 5.96 2.49 -2.58
CA TRP A 73 6.25 1.08 -2.82
C TRP A 73 6.29 0.33 -1.49
N PHE A 74 5.90 -0.94 -1.56
CA PHE A 74 6.05 -1.89 -0.46
C PHE A 74 6.88 -3.07 -0.94
N SER A 75 7.83 -3.51 -0.11
CA SER A 75 8.55 -4.76 -0.33
C SER A 75 7.86 -5.84 0.50
N VAL A 76 7.48 -6.93 -0.16
CA VAL A 76 6.72 -8.02 0.49
C VAL A 76 7.41 -9.37 0.22
N GLY A 77 7.10 -10.35 1.06
CA GLY A 77 7.73 -11.66 0.96
C GLY A 77 7.21 -12.53 -0.18
N ASP A 78 5.93 -12.38 -0.56
CA ASP A 78 5.31 -13.16 -1.63
C ASP A 78 4.26 -12.31 -2.34
N VAL A 79 4.66 -11.70 -3.44
CA VAL A 79 3.81 -10.78 -4.18
C VAL A 79 2.63 -11.48 -4.85
N ASP A 80 2.81 -12.73 -5.29
CA ASP A 80 1.72 -13.48 -5.91
C ASP A 80 0.63 -13.82 -4.90
N ALA A 81 1.01 -14.19 -3.69
CA ALA A 81 0.04 -14.46 -2.62
C ALA A 81 -0.71 -13.18 -2.21
N LEU A 82 -0.01 -12.05 -2.13
CA LEU A 82 -0.64 -10.77 -1.84
C LEU A 82 -1.61 -10.36 -2.95
N TRP A 83 -1.24 -10.58 -4.21
CA TRP A 83 -2.11 -10.31 -5.36
C TRP A 83 -3.43 -11.06 -5.23
N ARG A 84 -3.36 -12.35 -4.85
CA ARG A 84 -4.58 -13.18 -4.67
C ARG A 84 -5.43 -12.67 -3.51
N GLU A 85 -4.79 -12.26 -2.41
CA GLU A 85 -5.51 -11.64 -1.29
C GLU A 85 -6.28 -10.41 -1.74
N TYR A 86 -5.62 -9.52 -2.49
CA TYR A 86 -6.23 -8.28 -2.93
C TYR A 86 -7.27 -8.48 -4.01
N GLU A 87 -7.06 -9.45 -4.92
CA GLU A 87 -8.10 -9.79 -5.89
C GLU A 87 -9.35 -10.31 -5.18
N ALA A 88 -9.18 -11.18 -4.19
CA ALA A 88 -10.29 -11.72 -3.41
C ALA A 88 -11.07 -10.64 -2.64
N LYS A 89 -10.41 -9.54 -2.31
CA LYS A 89 -11.04 -8.39 -1.64
C LYS A 89 -11.70 -7.41 -2.61
N GLY A 90 -11.62 -7.66 -3.91
CA GLY A 90 -12.24 -6.79 -4.90
C GLY A 90 -11.46 -5.51 -5.18
N ILE A 91 -10.18 -5.45 -4.85
CA ILE A 91 -9.36 -4.26 -5.05
C ILE A 91 -9.08 -4.01 -6.54
N GLY A 92 -9.08 -5.05 -7.36
CA GLY A 92 -8.77 -4.94 -8.78
C GLY A 92 -7.29 -4.64 -9.04
N PRO A 93 -6.37 -5.43 -8.46
CA PRO A 93 -4.93 -5.16 -8.68
C PRO A 93 -4.56 -5.41 -10.14
N GLY A 94 -3.55 -4.67 -10.62
CA GLY A 94 -2.96 -4.93 -11.92
C GLY A 94 -2.28 -6.31 -11.95
N ILE A 95 -1.93 -6.79 -13.14
CA ILE A 95 -1.28 -8.09 -13.25
C ILE A 95 0.11 -8.06 -12.61
N VAL A 96 0.55 -9.21 -12.11
CA VAL A 96 1.93 -9.36 -11.62
C VAL A 96 2.84 -9.43 -12.86
N ASP A 97 3.87 -8.58 -12.87
CA ASP A 97 4.83 -8.48 -13.94
C ASP A 97 6.23 -8.74 -13.39
N GLU A 98 7.15 -9.10 -14.27
CA GLU A 98 8.55 -9.26 -13.91
C GLU A 98 9.36 -8.15 -14.57
N GLN A 99 10.09 -7.41 -13.76
CA GLN A 99 10.92 -6.30 -14.20
C GLN A 99 12.35 -6.51 -13.70
N GLN A 100 13.25 -5.66 -14.14
CA GLN A 100 14.64 -5.72 -13.71
C GLN A 100 15.07 -4.40 -13.08
N TYR A 101 15.79 -4.51 -11.99
CA TYR A 101 16.40 -3.39 -11.32
C TYR A 101 17.84 -3.75 -10.99
N ASP A 102 18.77 -2.94 -11.46
CA ASP A 102 20.20 -3.14 -11.24
C ASP A 102 20.66 -4.55 -11.68
N GLY A 103 20.13 -4.99 -12.84
CA GLY A 103 20.47 -6.31 -13.41
C GLY A 103 19.81 -7.49 -12.74
N LYS A 104 18.95 -7.27 -11.74
CA LYS A 104 18.26 -8.35 -11.00
C LYS A 104 16.77 -8.34 -11.30
N PRO A 105 16.18 -9.52 -11.54
CA PRO A 105 14.73 -9.59 -11.74
C PRO A 105 13.98 -9.38 -10.42
N TYR A 106 12.81 -8.76 -10.50
CA TYR A 106 11.89 -8.66 -9.37
C TYR A 106 10.46 -8.73 -9.89
N ARG A 107 9.56 -9.17 -9.02
CA ARG A 107 8.13 -9.26 -9.37
C ARG A 107 7.41 -8.07 -8.77
N VAL A 108 6.44 -7.54 -9.49
CA VAL A 108 5.76 -6.30 -9.11
C VAL A 108 4.32 -6.29 -9.61
N PHE A 109 3.42 -5.73 -8.83
CA PHE A 109 2.11 -5.32 -9.32
C PHE A 109 1.73 -3.97 -8.71
N PHE A 110 0.77 -3.30 -9.34
CA PHE A 110 0.28 -2.00 -8.91
C PHE A 110 -1.17 -2.10 -8.51
N ALA A 111 -1.58 -1.30 -7.54
CA ALA A 111 -2.97 -1.15 -7.16
C ALA A 111 -3.21 0.28 -6.71
N LYS A 112 -4.41 0.79 -7.00
CA LYS A 112 -4.84 2.11 -6.54
C LYS A 112 -5.91 1.94 -5.47
N GLU A 113 -5.84 2.79 -4.44
CA GLU A 113 -6.91 2.85 -3.47
C GLU A 113 -7.99 3.84 -3.95
N PRO A 114 -9.18 3.92 -3.29
CA PRO A 114 -10.31 4.67 -3.85
C PRO A 114 -10.09 6.16 -4.08
N TYR A 115 -9.14 6.76 -3.38
CA TYR A 115 -8.85 8.20 -3.53
C TYR A 115 -7.85 8.47 -4.64
N GLY A 116 -7.13 7.44 -5.12
CA GLY A 116 -6.20 7.55 -6.23
C GLY A 116 -4.74 7.33 -5.88
N VAL A 117 -4.39 7.14 -4.60
CA VAL A 117 -3.00 6.80 -4.23
C VAL A 117 -2.62 5.48 -4.89
N CYS A 118 -1.48 5.47 -5.54
CA CYS A 118 -0.99 4.29 -6.26
C CYS A 118 0.06 3.57 -5.42
N PHE A 119 -0.13 2.27 -5.25
CA PHE A 119 0.83 1.41 -4.54
C PHE A 119 1.53 0.49 -5.51
N CYS A 120 2.85 0.36 -5.32
CA CYS A 120 3.70 -0.57 -6.05
C CYS A 120 4.15 -1.66 -5.06
N PHE A 121 3.74 -2.91 -5.28
CA PHE A 121 4.11 -4.02 -4.40
C PHE A 121 5.18 -4.85 -5.10
N THR A 122 6.33 -5.02 -4.44
CA THR A 122 7.50 -5.65 -5.04
C THR A 122 7.99 -6.83 -4.22
N GLN A 123 8.56 -7.81 -4.92
CA GLN A 123 9.27 -8.94 -4.33
C GLN A 123 10.60 -9.08 -5.05
N LEU A 124 11.67 -8.93 -4.30
CA LEU A 124 13.02 -9.07 -4.82
C LEU A 124 13.54 -10.50 -4.71
#